data_71013de1eb79d60a955df626c4effe49
#
_entry.id   71013de1eb79d60a955df626c4effe49
#
_cell.length_a   1.000
_cell.length_b   1.000
_cell.length_c   1.000
_cell.angle_alpha   90.00
_cell.angle_beta   90.00
_cell.angle_gamma   90.00
#
_symmetry.space_group_name_H-M   'P 1'
#
loop_
_entity.id
_entity.type
_entity.pdbx_description
1 polymer ?
#
loop_
_entity_poly.entity_id
_entity_poly.type
_entity_poly.pdbx_seq_one_letter_code
_entity_poly.pdbx_strand_id
1 'polypeptide(L)'
;YTANEDDIQVALGLDNIDEKSAIPAGLMKAGNNVSVPIKFNGDFLIGPEGAHMNISGISGLATKTSYVMFLLKAIQHKCKDDVAIIVMNVKGDDLLHVHQANEKITNAQRKDWDDLGVPCTPFENVKYLYPYRQQKDKLYANTALPVEDLAEQFNGGQAANFIYTFEHDISKVDMLFSNVDDPNYTIESILNYID
;
A
#
# COMPACT_ATOMS: atom_id res chain seq x y z
N TYR A 1 -25.65 23.11 23.72
CA TYR A 1 -25.66 21.66 23.47
C TYR A 1 -24.33 21.24 22.83
N THR A 2 -23.67 20.26 23.42
CA THR A 2 -22.44 19.70 22.86
C THR A 2 -22.79 18.32 22.29
N ALA A 3 -22.48 18.08 21.02
CA ALA A 3 -22.73 16.81 20.38
C ALA A 3 -21.97 15.67 21.11
N ASN A 4 -22.65 14.58 21.35
CA ASN A 4 -22.07 13.36 21.87
C ASN A 4 -21.61 12.43 20.72
N GLU A 5 -21.11 11.25 21.04
CA GLU A 5 -20.64 10.28 20.06
C GLU A 5 -21.73 9.83 19.10
N ASP A 6 -22.91 9.52 19.60
CA ASP A 6 -24.04 9.06 18.78
C ASP A 6 -24.52 10.16 17.83
N ASP A 7 -24.61 11.42 18.30
CA ASP A 7 -24.95 12.57 17.45
C ASP A 7 -23.97 12.71 16.27
N ILE A 8 -22.67 12.47 16.51
CA ILE A 8 -21.64 12.56 15.50
C ILE A 8 -21.73 11.38 14.51
N GLN A 9 -21.98 10.17 15.00
CA GLN A 9 -22.15 9.00 14.13
C GLN A 9 -23.31 9.18 13.17
N VAL A 10 -24.46 9.62 13.68
CA VAL A 10 -25.65 9.90 12.85
C VAL A 10 -25.40 11.03 11.87
N ALA A 11 -24.77 12.14 12.32
CA ALA A 11 -24.48 13.27 11.46
C ALA A 11 -23.52 12.95 10.31
N LEU A 12 -22.64 11.99 10.49
CA LEU A 12 -21.71 11.50 9.47
C LEU A 12 -22.23 10.29 8.69
N GLY A 13 -23.42 9.78 9.01
CA GLY A 13 -24.03 8.62 8.36
C GLY A 13 -23.27 7.31 8.61
N LEU A 14 -22.48 7.25 9.68
CA LEU A 14 -21.68 6.06 10.03
C LEU A 14 -22.56 4.89 10.51
N ASP A 15 -23.72 5.20 11.05
CA ASP A 15 -24.76 4.27 11.47
C ASP A 15 -25.38 3.50 10.29
N ASN A 16 -25.25 3.99 9.07
CA ASN A 16 -25.74 3.35 7.85
C ASN A 16 -24.70 2.41 7.20
N ILE A 17 -23.48 2.30 7.74
CA ILE A 17 -22.45 1.42 7.21
C ILE A 17 -22.58 0.04 7.86
N ASP A 18 -22.78 -1.01 7.05
CA ASP A 18 -22.78 -2.39 7.53
C ASP A 18 -21.42 -2.71 8.17
N GLU A 19 -21.43 -3.23 9.40
CA GLU A 19 -20.24 -3.61 10.14
C GLU A 19 -19.37 -4.63 9.40
N LYS A 20 -19.94 -5.44 8.51
CA LYS A 20 -19.18 -6.40 7.71
C LYS A 20 -18.30 -5.72 6.66
N SER A 21 -18.80 -4.65 6.05
CA SER A 21 -18.07 -3.87 5.04
C SER A 21 -17.38 -2.63 5.61
N ALA A 22 -17.52 -2.35 6.92
CA ALA A 22 -16.90 -1.19 7.56
C ALA A 22 -15.38 -1.33 7.67
N ILE A 23 -14.63 -0.43 7.02
CA ILE A 23 -13.17 -0.33 7.11
C ILE A 23 -12.81 0.85 8.04
N PRO A 24 -12.09 0.61 9.15
CA PRO A 24 -11.61 1.69 10.01
C PRO A 24 -10.75 2.69 9.23
N ALA A 25 -11.11 3.98 9.32
CA ALA A 25 -10.47 5.05 8.54
C ALA A 25 -9.77 6.10 9.41
N GLY A 26 -10.04 6.15 10.69
CA GLY A 26 -9.40 7.06 11.62
C GLY A 26 -10.26 7.39 12.84
N LEU A 27 -9.73 8.24 13.71
CA LEU A 27 -10.42 8.74 14.89
C LEU A 27 -10.70 10.23 14.73
N MET A 28 -11.94 10.63 14.83
CA MET A 28 -12.31 12.02 15.01
C MET A 28 -12.28 12.36 16.49
N LYS A 29 -11.39 13.27 16.89
CA LYS A 29 -11.29 13.77 18.27
C LYS A 29 -12.02 15.10 18.36
N ALA A 30 -13.13 15.13 19.09
CA ALA A 30 -13.92 16.33 19.36
C ALA A 30 -13.62 16.85 20.78
N GLY A 31 -14.08 18.06 21.11
CA GLY A 31 -13.96 18.62 22.45
C GLY A 31 -14.56 17.69 23.53
N ASN A 32 -14.19 17.90 24.80
CA ASN A 32 -14.63 17.10 25.93
C ASN A 32 -14.27 15.61 25.90
N ASN A 33 -13.12 15.26 25.32
CA ASN A 33 -12.60 13.89 25.22
C ASN A 33 -13.50 12.91 24.41
N VAL A 34 -14.38 13.42 23.56
CA VAL A 34 -15.15 12.58 22.65
C VAL A 34 -14.23 12.12 21.52
N SER A 35 -14.15 10.81 21.31
CA SER A 35 -13.37 10.18 20.24
C SER A 35 -14.28 9.22 19.48
N VAL A 36 -14.51 9.52 18.19
CA VAL A 36 -15.44 8.75 17.34
C VAL A 36 -14.66 8.03 16.26
N PRO A 37 -14.72 6.69 16.19
CA PRO A 37 -14.17 5.94 15.07
C PRO A 37 -14.88 6.29 13.75
N ILE A 38 -14.10 6.74 12.78
CA ILE A 38 -14.56 6.98 11.42
C ILE A 38 -14.36 5.71 10.61
N LYS A 39 -15.37 5.33 9.83
CA LYS A 39 -15.37 4.15 8.98
C LYS A 39 -15.63 4.54 7.53
N PHE A 40 -15.00 3.83 6.60
CA PHE A 40 -15.38 3.86 5.19
C PHE A 40 -16.21 2.61 4.87
N ASN A 41 -17.13 2.75 3.93
CA ASN A 41 -17.80 1.58 3.38
C ASN A 41 -16.84 0.87 2.41
N GLY A 42 -16.47 -0.38 2.75
CA GLY A 42 -15.54 -1.20 1.99
C GLY A 42 -16.01 -1.49 0.56
N ASP A 43 -17.32 -1.56 0.32
CA ASP A 43 -17.86 -1.80 -1.02
C ASP A 43 -17.49 -0.71 -2.01
N PHE A 44 -17.37 0.54 -1.52
CA PHE A 44 -16.90 1.69 -2.32
C PHE A 44 -15.39 1.90 -2.26
N LEU A 45 -14.68 1.29 -1.30
CA LEU A 45 -13.24 1.46 -1.14
C LEU A 45 -12.45 0.40 -1.92
N ILE A 46 -12.89 -0.85 -1.88
CA ILE A 46 -12.20 -2.02 -2.43
C ILE A 46 -13.17 -3.00 -3.13
N GLY A 47 -14.45 -2.66 -3.19
CA GLY A 47 -15.49 -3.53 -3.74
C GLY A 47 -15.57 -3.50 -5.27
N PRO A 48 -16.55 -4.23 -5.86
CA PRO A 48 -16.69 -4.39 -7.29
C PRO A 48 -17.10 -3.13 -8.04
N GLU A 49 -17.49 -2.09 -7.34
CA GLU A 49 -17.98 -0.82 -7.92
C GLU A 49 -16.86 0.08 -8.49
N GLY A 50 -15.65 -0.44 -8.71
CA GLY A 50 -14.55 0.30 -9.32
C GLY A 50 -14.02 1.43 -8.45
N ALA A 51 -13.77 1.14 -7.20
CA ALA A 51 -13.34 2.11 -6.20
C ALA A 51 -11.99 2.76 -6.51
N HIS A 52 -11.95 4.08 -6.40
CA HIS A 52 -10.73 4.87 -6.49
C HIS A 52 -10.61 5.80 -5.29
N MET A 53 -9.43 5.82 -4.66
CA MET A 53 -9.13 6.76 -3.59
C MET A 53 -7.90 7.60 -3.94
N ASN A 54 -8.03 8.91 -3.83
CA ASN A 54 -6.93 9.85 -3.95
C ASN A 54 -6.64 10.47 -2.59
N ILE A 55 -5.39 10.36 -2.12
CA ILE A 55 -4.95 10.92 -0.86
C ILE A 55 -3.99 12.07 -1.12
N SER A 56 -4.45 13.29 -0.88
CA SER A 56 -3.68 14.52 -1.03
C SER A 56 -3.19 15.04 0.31
N GLY A 57 -2.06 15.71 0.32
CA GLY A 57 -1.51 16.32 1.54
C GLY A 57 -0.20 17.05 1.29
N ILE A 58 0.24 17.82 2.28
CA ILE A 58 1.49 18.60 2.20
C ILE A 58 2.69 17.65 2.11
N SER A 59 3.62 17.97 1.21
CA SER A 59 4.87 17.21 1.06
C SER A 59 5.80 17.42 2.26
N GLY A 60 6.55 16.39 2.64
CA GLY A 60 7.61 16.48 3.67
C GLY A 60 7.20 16.07 5.08
N LEU A 61 5.91 15.90 5.37
CA LEU A 61 5.45 15.47 6.71
C LEU A 61 5.12 13.97 6.81
N ALA A 62 5.42 13.18 5.79
CA ALA A 62 5.12 11.74 5.69
C ALA A 62 3.64 11.35 5.95
N THR A 63 2.75 12.33 6.15
CA THR A 63 1.36 12.11 6.56
C THR A 63 0.56 11.31 5.54
N LYS A 64 0.79 11.54 4.25
CA LYS A 64 0.11 10.79 3.16
C LYS A 64 0.45 9.30 3.22
N THR A 65 1.74 8.98 3.18
CA THR A 65 2.22 7.60 3.21
C THR A 65 1.79 6.89 4.49
N SER A 66 1.95 7.56 5.65
CA SER A 66 1.53 6.98 6.94
C SER A 66 0.04 6.69 6.99
N TYR A 67 -0.79 7.58 6.43
CA TYR A 67 -2.23 7.35 6.38
C TYR A 67 -2.60 6.22 5.42
N VAL A 68 -1.97 6.16 4.23
CA VAL A 68 -2.16 5.04 3.30
C VAL A 68 -1.79 3.72 3.97
N MET A 69 -0.63 3.66 4.63
CA MET A 69 -0.19 2.43 5.31
C MET A 69 -1.13 2.02 6.44
N PHE A 70 -1.66 2.97 7.22
CA PHE A 70 -2.70 2.69 8.20
C PHE A 70 -3.95 2.08 7.54
N LEU A 71 -4.45 2.71 6.48
CA LEU A 71 -5.65 2.25 5.78
C LEU A 71 -5.45 0.85 5.16
N LEU A 72 -4.29 0.60 4.54
CA LEU A 72 -3.94 -0.72 4.01
C LEU A 72 -3.86 -1.78 5.12
N LYS A 73 -3.34 -1.42 6.31
CA LYS A 73 -3.33 -2.34 7.45
C LYS A 73 -4.73 -2.63 7.97
N ALA A 74 -5.61 -1.63 8.00
CA ALA A 74 -7.02 -1.81 8.36
C ALA A 74 -7.73 -2.75 7.37
N ILE A 75 -7.48 -2.58 6.06
CA ILE A 75 -7.98 -3.46 5.00
C ILE A 75 -7.44 -4.89 5.19
N GLN A 76 -6.12 -5.06 5.36
CA GLN A 76 -5.54 -6.37 5.59
C GLN A 76 -6.16 -7.08 6.79
N HIS A 77 -6.35 -6.35 7.90
CA HIS A 77 -6.95 -6.90 9.11
C HIS A 77 -8.42 -7.31 8.92
N LYS A 78 -9.19 -6.46 8.24
CA LYS A 78 -10.63 -6.67 8.07
C LYS A 78 -10.96 -7.73 7.01
N CYS A 79 -10.25 -7.70 5.89
CA CYS A 79 -10.52 -8.55 4.72
C CYS A 79 -9.70 -9.83 4.71
N LYS A 80 -8.63 -9.91 5.52
CA LYS A 80 -7.75 -11.09 5.62
C LYS A 80 -7.31 -11.63 4.25
N ASP A 81 -7.73 -12.86 3.94
CA ASP A 81 -7.31 -13.58 2.72
C ASP A 81 -8.12 -13.20 1.46
N ASP A 82 -9.15 -12.35 1.60
CA ASP A 82 -10.02 -11.98 0.49
C ASP A 82 -9.44 -10.87 -0.40
N VAL A 83 -8.37 -10.19 0.06
CA VAL A 83 -7.77 -9.04 -0.64
C VAL A 83 -6.27 -9.19 -0.76
N ALA A 84 -5.75 -9.06 -1.98
CA ALA A 84 -4.33 -8.89 -2.24
C ALA A 84 -3.97 -7.40 -2.34
N ILE A 85 -2.95 -6.98 -1.60
CA ILE A 85 -2.45 -5.60 -1.59
C ILE A 85 -1.16 -5.54 -2.41
N ILE A 86 -1.15 -4.77 -3.48
CA ILE A 86 0.04 -4.54 -4.31
C ILE A 86 0.48 -3.09 -4.13
N VAL A 87 1.71 -2.89 -3.66
CA VAL A 87 2.29 -1.56 -3.44
C VAL A 87 3.48 -1.35 -4.37
N MET A 88 3.39 -0.32 -5.22
CA MET A 88 4.47 0.08 -6.11
C MET A 88 5.39 1.06 -5.37
N ASN A 89 6.58 0.60 -4.96
CA ASN A 89 7.57 1.46 -4.34
C ASN A 89 8.45 2.10 -5.42
N VAL A 90 8.21 3.39 -5.69
CA VAL A 90 8.92 4.14 -6.74
C VAL A 90 10.04 5.03 -6.19
N LYS A 91 10.18 5.13 -4.86
CA LYS A 91 11.14 6.05 -4.25
C LYS A 91 11.62 5.56 -2.88
N GLY A 92 12.93 5.48 -2.72
CA GLY A 92 13.55 5.18 -1.42
C GLY A 92 13.31 3.75 -0.93
N ASP A 93 13.45 3.56 0.36
CA ASP A 93 13.33 2.29 1.07
C ASP A 93 12.20 2.26 2.11
N ASP A 94 11.48 3.35 2.29
CA ASP A 94 10.45 3.54 3.33
C ASP A 94 9.42 2.39 3.38
N LEU A 95 9.04 1.83 2.23
CA LEU A 95 8.05 0.76 2.13
C LEU A 95 8.67 -0.65 2.12
N LEU A 96 9.99 -0.74 2.19
CA LEU A 96 10.70 -2.03 2.14
C LEU A 96 10.90 -2.67 3.52
N HIS A 97 10.35 -2.03 4.57
CA HIS A 97 10.41 -2.49 5.96
C HIS A 97 9.03 -2.74 6.58
N VAL A 98 7.97 -2.80 5.78
CA VAL A 98 6.59 -2.91 6.29
C VAL A 98 6.31 -4.21 7.06
N HIS A 99 7.18 -5.23 6.93
CA HIS A 99 7.15 -6.47 7.69
C HIS A 99 7.78 -6.36 9.08
N GLN A 100 8.41 -5.23 9.39
CA GLN A 100 9.09 -4.98 10.67
C GLN A 100 8.20 -4.16 11.61
N ALA A 101 8.36 -4.39 12.92
CA ALA A 101 7.63 -3.64 13.94
C ALA A 101 8.16 -2.21 14.05
N ASN A 102 7.26 -1.25 14.22
CA ASN A 102 7.64 0.12 14.52
C ASN A 102 7.92 0.28 16.01
N GLU A 103 9.19 0.30 16.38
CA GLU A 103 9.63 0.45 17.77
C GLU A 103 9.40 1.86 18.34
N LYS A 104 9.18 2.86 17.48
CA LYS A 104 9.00 4.27 17.88
C LYS A 104 7.56 4.63 18.20
N ILE A 105 6.64 3.68 18.16
CA ILE A 105 5.23 3.94 18.43
C ILE A 105 5.00 4.21 19.92
N THR A 106 4.31 5.29 20.23
CA THR A 106 3.98 5.70 21.61
C THR A 106 2.77 4.94 22.15
N ASN A 107 2.62 4.92 23.49
CA ASN A 107 1.44 4.32 24.11
C ASN A 107 0.13 5.01 23.70
N ALA A 108 0.15 6.33 23.50
CA ALA A 108 -1.02 7.06 23.01
C ALA A 108 -1.42 6.61 21.61
N GLN A 109 -0.45 6.43 20.71
CA GLN A 109 -0.71 5.91 19.36
C GLN A 109 -1.22 4.47 19.41
N ARG A 110 -0.65 3.60 20.27
CA ARG A 110 -1.17 2.23 20.43
C ARG A 110 -2.62 2.24 20.86
N LYS A 111 -2.97 3.12 21.82
CA LYS A 111 -4.36 3.29 22.25
C LYS A 111 -5.26 3.73 21.10
N ASP A 112 -4.83 4.67 20.25
CA ASP A 112 -5.62 5.09 19.08
C ASP A 112 -5.86 3.92 18.10
N TRP A 113 -4.88 3.01 17.94
CA TRP A 113 -5.05 1.78 17.14
C TRP A 113 -6.05 0.82 17.77
N ASP A 114 -5.96 0.63 19.10
CA ASP A 114 -6.87 -0.24 19.85
C ASP A 114 -8.32 0.32 19.82
N ASP A 115 -8.49 1.63 19.97
CA ASP A 115 -9.78 2.32 19.86
C ASP A 115 -10.42 2.14 18.46
N LEU A 116 -9.60 1.92 17.42
CA LEU A 116 -10.05 1.62 16.05
C LEU A 116 -10.28 0.12 15.79
N GLY A 117 -9.91 -0.74 16.72
CA GLY A 117 -9.97 -2.19 16.54
C GLY A 117 -9.02 -2.73 15.47
N VAL A 118 -7.93 -2.00 15.17
CA VAL A 118 -6.91 -2.41 14.19
C VAL A 118 -5.62 -2.75 14.94
N PRO A 119 -5.04 -3.96 14.76
CA PRO A 119 -3.82 -4.33 15.44
C PRO A 119 -2.64 -3.47 15.00
N CYS A 120 -1.93 -2.88 15.96
CA CYS A 120 -0.72 -2.13 15.73
C CYS A 120 0.48 -3.07 15.53
N THR A 121 0.43 -3.90 14.50
CA THR A 121 1.43 -4.91 14.15
C THR A 121 1.94 -4.69 12.73
N PRO A 122 3.11 -5.25 12.38
CA PRO A 122 3.59 -5.26 11.00
C PRO A 122 2.58 -5.86 10.01
N PHE A 123 2.81 -5.62 8.73
CA PHE A 123 2.08 -6.34 7.68
C PHE A 123 2.46 -7.81 7.67
N GLU A 124 1.48 -8.66 7.41
CA GLU A 124 1.63 -10.10 7.34
C GLU A 124 1.74 -10.56 5.87
N ASN A 125 2.37 -11.70 5.66
CA ASN A 125 2.52 -12.33 4.34
C ASN A 125 3.12 -11.41 3.26
N VAL A 126 4.08 -10.56 3.65
CA VAL A 126 4.73 -9.61 2.75
C VAL A 126 5.67 -10.34 1.80
N LYS A 127 5.61 -9.99 0.52
CA LYS A 127 6.56 -10.40 -0.52
C LYS A 127 7.12 -9.17 -1.21
N TYR A 128 8.44 -9.10 -1.32
CA TYR A 128 9.17 -8.06 -2.04
C TYR A 128 9.62 -8.60 -3.39
N LEU A 129 9.30 -7.87 -4.45
CA LEU A 129 9.69 -8.22 -5.80
C LEU A 129 10.65 -7.16 -6.33
N TYR A 130 11.92 -7.54 -6.52
CA TYR A 130 12.97 -6.65 -6.98
C TYR A 130 13.29 -6.92 -8.45
N PRO A 131 13.23 -5.91 -9.33
CA PRO A 131 13.75 -6.07 -10.68
C PRO A 131 15.26 -6.27 -10.63
N TYR A 132 15.80 -7.03 -11.57
CA TYR A 132 17.23 -7.13 -11.74
C TYR A 132 17.81 -5.83 -12.34
N ARG A 133 19.02 -5.50 -11.88
CA ARG A 133 19.90 -4.52 -12.52
C ARG A 133 21.17 -5.22 -12.93
N GLN A 134 21.53 -5.12 -14.19
CA GLN A 134 22.82 -5.60 -14.68
C GLN A 134 23.93 -4.57 -14.42
N GLN A 135 25.02 -5.02 -13.84
CA GLN A 135 26.22 -4.22 -13.69
C GLN A 135 27.43 -5.08 -14.09
N LYS A 136 28.06 -4.74 -15.21
CA LYS A 136 29.04 -5.60 -15.89
C LYS A 136 28.40 -6.97 -16.18
N ASP A 137 29.04 -8.05 -15.73
CA ASP A 137 28.60 -9.43 -15.99
C ASP A 137 27.76 -10.03 -14.84
N LYS A 138 27.27 -9.19 -13.91
CA LYS A 138 26.53 -9.65 -12.74
C LYS A 138 25.15 -9.00 -12.68
N LEU A 139 24.19 -9.77 -12.23
CA LEU A 139 22.83 -9.32 -11.93
C LEU A 139 22.70 -9.05 -10.43
N TYR A 140 22.13 -7.90 -10.10
CA TYR A 140 21.83 -7.49 -8.73
C TYR A 140 20.36 -7.09 -8.60
N ALA A 141 19.81 -7.23 -7.41
CA ALA A 141 18.50 -6.63 -7.11
C ALA A 141 18.58 -5.10 -7.26
N ASN A 142 17.67 -4.51 -8.02
CA ASN A 142 17.58 -3.06 -8.18
C ASN A 142 16.74 -2.48 -7.03
N THR A 143 17.42 -2.09 -5.97
CA THR A 143 16.79 -1.57 -4.76
C THR A 143 17.71 -0.57 -4.06
N ALA A 144 17.11 0.33 -3.25
CA ALA A 144 17.82 1.23 -2.35
C ALA A 144 18.11 0.59 -0.98
N LEU A 145 17.60 -0.62 -0.74
CA LEU A 145 17.76 -1.31 0.54
C LEU A 145 19.23 -1.63 0.82
N PRO A 146 19.72 -1.48 2.06
CA PRO A 146 21.04 -1.94 2.47
C PRO A 146 21.24 -3.43 2.19
N VAL A 147 22.48 -3.83 1.90
CA VAL A 147 22.79 -5.21 1.50
C VAL A 147 22.44 -6.23 2.60
N GLU A 148 22.60 -5.83 3.86
CA GLU A 148 22.31 -6.67 5.02
C GLU A 148 20.80 -6.95 5.13
N ASP A 149 19.97 -5.90 5.02
CA ASP A 149 18.51 -5.99 5.07
C ASP A 149 17.97 -6.77 3.87
N LEU A 150 18.56 -6.55 2.70
CA LEU A 150 18.23 -7.31 1.48
C LEU A 150 18.52 -8.80 1.66
N ALA A 151 19.69 -9.13 2.22
CA ALA A 151 20.07 -10.52 2.49
C ALA A 151 19.12 -11.17 3.51
N GLU A 152 18.70 -10.45 4.53
CA GLU A 152 17.71 -10.92 5.51
C GLU A 152 16.38 -11.26 4.83
N GLN A 153 15.85 -10.39 3.98
CA GLN A 153 14.60 -10.62 3.26
C GLN A 153 14.69 -11.85 2.32
N PHE A 154 15.80 -12.04 1.61
CA PHE A 154 16.00 -13.22 0.76
C PHE A 154 16.13 -14.50 1.58
N ASN A 155 16.91 -14.49 2.66
CA ASN A 155 17.09 -15.63 3.54
C ASN A 155 15.79 -16.02 4.27
N GLY A 156 14.98 -15.02 4.63
CA GLY A 156 13.65 -15.21 5.20
C GLY A 156 12.58 -15.64 4.19
N GLY A 157 12.93 -15.77 2.91
CA GLY A 157 12.00 -16.13 1.85
C GLY A 157 10.95 -15.06 1.55
N GLN A 158 11.18 -13.82 1.98
CA GLN A 158 10.28 -12.68 1.78
C GLN A 158 10.57 -11.93 0.47
N ALA A 159 11.74 -12.13 -0.14
CA ALA A 159 12.12 -11.44 -1.35
C ALA A 159 12.35 -12.40 -2.52
N ALA A 160 12.07 -11.91 -3.72
CA ALA A 160 12.39 -12.55 -4.99
C ALA A 160 12.82 -11.51 -6.02
N ASN A 161 13.67 -11.92 -6.95
CA ASN A 161 14.00 -11.10 -8.10
C ASN A 161 13.14 -11.49 -9.29
N PHE A 162 12.93 -10.53 -10.19
CA PHE A 162 12.32 -10.79 -11.50
C PHE A 162 13.09 -10.06 -12.61
N ILE A 163 13.00 -10.61 -13.81
CA ILE A 163 13.55 -10.02 -15.02
C ILE A 163 12.61 -10.37 -16.16
N TYR A 164 12.47 -9.45 -17.10
CA TYR A 164 11.84 -9.75 -18.40
C TYR A 164 12.90 -10.26 -19.34
N THR A 165 12.60 -11.37 -20.03
CA THR A 165 13.48 -11.93 -21.06
C THR A 165 12.73 -12.05 -22.37
N PHE A 166 13.44 -11.89 -23.49
CA PHE A 166 12.83 -11.99 -24.81
C PHE A 166 12.15 -13.36 -25.01
N GLU A 167 12.79 -14.43 -24.58
CA GLU A 167 12.28 -15.79 -24.79
C GLU A 167 10.97 -16.08 -24.05
N HIS A 168 10.76 -15.44 -22.88
CA HIS A 168 9.59 -15.72 -22.04
C HIS A 168 8.50 -14.65 -22.16
N ASP A 169 8.88 -13.43 -22.56
CA ASP A 169 8.00 -12.27 -22.45
C ASP A 169 7.72 -11.59 -23.80
N ILE A 170 8.12 -12.21 -24.91
CA ILE A 170 7.92 -11.68 -26.26
C ILE A 170 6.45 -11.35 -26.53
N SER A 171 5.52 -12.19 -26.07
CA SER A 171 4.08 -11.96 -26.20
C SER A 171 3.53 -10.77 -25.40
N LYS A 172 4.37 -10.11 -24.59
CA LYS A 172 4.02 -8.94 -23.76
C LYS A 172 4.82 -7.70 -24.15
N VAL A 173 5.56 -7.77 -25.26
CA VAL A 173 6.46 -6.70 -25.67
C VAL A 173 5.74 -5.38 -25.89
N ASP A 174 4.54 -5.40 -26.44
CA ASP A 174 3.69 -4.23 -26.63
C ASP A 174 3.35 -3.54 -25.29
N MET A 175 3.10 -4.33 -24.25
CA MET A 175 2.82 -3.81 -22.90
C MET A 175 4.06 -3.16 -22.28
N LEU A 176 5.26 -3.73 -22.52
CA LEU A 176 6.51 -3.21 -21.98
C LEU A 176 6.87 -1.83 -22.55
N PHE A 177 6.44 -1.55 -23.76
CA PHE A 177 6.73 -0.30 -24.48
C PHE A 177 5.53 0.63 -24.65
N SER A 178 4.36 0.28 -24.13
CA SER A 178 3.11 1.01 -24.32
C SER A 178 3.11 2.47 -23.88
N ASN A 179 3.98 2.86 -22.93
CA ASN A 179 4.10 4.22 -22.40
C ASN A 179 5.45 4.88 -22.69
N VAL A 180 6.19 4.37 -23.66
CA VAL A 180 7.46 4.98 -24.08
C VAL A 180 7.16 6.04 -25.13
N ASP A 181 7.67 7.27 -24.92
CA ASP A 181 7.61 8.32 -25.95
C ASP A 181 8.55 7.93 -27.12
N ASP A 182 7.98 7.65 -28.28
CA ASP A 182 8.70 7.22 -29.48
C ASP A 182 8.44 8.18 -30.66
N PRO A 183 8.95 9.43 -30.60
CA PRO A 183 8.68 10.45 -31.61
C PRO A 183 9.20 10.10 -33.01
N ASN A 184 10.08 9.12 -33.13
CA ASN A 184 10.67 8.69 -34.40
C ASN A 184 10.10 7.34 -34.89
N TYR A 185 9.09 6.79 -34.21
CA TYR A 185 8.52 5.48 -34.55
C TYR A 185 9.52 4.32 -34.58
N THR A 186 10.61 4.45 -33.82
CA THR A 186 11.69 3.44 -33.79
C THR A 186 11.23 2.19 -33.07
N ILE A 187 10.57 2.34 -31.94
CA ILE A 187 10.05 1.22 -31.13
C ILE A 187 8.93 0.54 -31.91
N GLU A 188 7.99 1.30 -32.48
CA GLU A 188 6.91 0.77 -33.29
C GLU A 188 7.45 -0.06 -34.47
N SER A 189 8.51 0.44 -35.12
CA SER A 189 9.16 -0.29 -36.23
C SER A 189 9.81 -1.59 -35.75
N ILE A 190 10.40 -1.62 -34.55
CA ILE A 190 10.99 -2.82 -33.97
C ILE A 190 9.90 -3.83 -33.62
N LEU A 191 8.81 -3.38 -33.00
CA LEU A 191 7.68 -4.22 -32.61
C LEU A 191 7.06 -4.89 -33.83
N ASN A 192 6.80 -4.13 -34.89
CA ASN A 192 6.30 -4.68 -36.18
C ASN A 192 7.26 -5.66 -36.87
N TYR A 193 8.53 -5.69 -36.48
CA TYR A 193 9.49 -6.67 -37.04
C TYR A 193 9.55 -7.95 -36.21
N ILE A 194 9.15 -7.89 -34.96
CA ILE A 194 9.15 -9.01 -33.99
C ILE A 194 7.88 -9.87 -34.16
N ASP A 195 6.74 -9.24 -34.50
CA ASP A 195 5.49 -9.93 -34.83
C ASP A 195 5.60 -10.70 -36.18
#